data_eb14429a717cde36d0b36630204bcfe2
#
_entry.id   eb14429a717cde36d0b36630204bcfe2
#
_cell.length_a   1.000
_cell.length_b   1.000
_cell.length_c   1.000
_cell.angle_alpha   90.00
_cell.angle_beta   90.00
_cell.angle_gamma   90.00
#
_symmetry.space_group_name_H-M   'P 1'
#
loop_
_entity.id
_entity.type
_entity.pdbx_description
1 polymer ?
#
loop_
_entity_poly.entity_id
_entity_poly.type
_entity_poly.pdbx_seq_one_letter_code
_entity_poly.pdbx_strand_id
1 'polypeptide(L)'
;MKSELLKRSISSFFLMGLVFLSALINDYIFLSILFIVVILSWIEWIKIIEKIRFKKLYRIIHNILFLIYLLMSFIVCFNVFVIDKYFFLTILMICVFSDVGGYVFRKTFGGKKLTKISPNKTISGSIGSFILSYIGFFVIYLYFGDLLFVRLQIEA
;
A
#
# COMPACT_ATOMS: atom_id res chain seq x y z
N MET A 1 -1.74 -2.70 -24.89
CA MET A 1 -1.57 -1.72 -23.81
C MET A 1 -2.80 -1.57 -22.90
N LYS A 2 -4.02 -1.33 -23.40
CA LYS A 2 -5.23 -1.23 -22.55
C LYS A 2 -5.56 -2.52 -21.79
N SER A 3 -5.42 -3.68 -22.41
CA SER A 3 -5.73 -4.99 -21.80
C SER A 3 -4.77 -5.38 -20.66
N GLU A 4 -3.48 -5.02 -20.74
CA GLU A 4 -2.51 -5.31 -19.68
C GLU A 4 -2.70 -4.40 -18.46
N LEU A 5 -3.02 -3.13 -18.68
CA LEU A 5 -3.35 -2.22 -17.58
C LEU A 5 -4.60 -2.67 -16.82
N LEU A 6 -5.61 -3.14 -17.55
CA LEU A 6 -6.86 -3.64 -16.98
C LEU A 6 -6.61 -4.91 -16.16
N LYS A 7 -5.81 -5.85 -16.68
CA LYS A 7 -5.39 -7.06 -15.95
C LYS A 7 -4.64 -6.72 -14.64
N ARG A 8 -3.70 -5.78 -14.70
CA ARG A 8 -2.94 -5.32 -13.51
C ARG A 8 -3.84 -4.66 -12.48
N SER A 9 -4.78 -3.81 -12.91
CA SER A 9 -5.73 -3.17 -12.00
C SER A 9 -6.66 -4.18 -11.32
N ILE A 10 -7.16 -5.17 -12.07
CA ILE A 10 -8.00 -6.23 -11.51
C ILE A 10 -7.21 -7.09 -10.51
N SER A 11 -5.98 -7.49 -10.85
CA SER A 11 -5.16 -8.29 -9.93
C SER A 11 -4.80 -7.52 -8.66
N SER A 12 -4.49 -6.23 -8.76
CA SER A 12 -4.21 -5.38 -7.59
C SER A 12 -5.43 -5.25 -6.68
N PHE A 13 -6.61 -5.06 -7.27
CA PHE A 13 -7.86 -4.97 -6.52
C PHE A 13 -8.20 -6.30 -5.81
N PHE A 14 -7.97 -7.41 -6.50
CA PHE A 14 -8.19 -8.74 -5.93
C PHE A 14 -7.22 -9.03 -4.77
N LEU A 15 -5.92 -8.76 -4.95
CA LEU A 15 -4.90 -8.92 -3.91
C LEU A 15 -5.21 -8.08 -2.68
N MET A 16 -5.67 -6.86 -2.90
CA MET A 16 -6.06 -5.96 -1.83
C MET A 16 -7.26 -6.48 -1.04
N GLY A 17 -8.31 -6.94 -1.73
CA GLY A 17 -9.47 -7.56 -1.11
C GLY A 17 -9.06 -8.79 -0.28
N LEU A 18 -8.11 -9.58 -0.79
CA LEU A 18 -7.57 -10.76 -0.10
C LEU A 18 -6.84 -10.36 1.19
N VAL A 19 -5.98 -9.33 1.15
CA VAL A 19 -5.27 -8.82 2.33
C VAL A 19 -6.26 -8.30 3.38
N PHE A 20 -7.25 -7.53 2.95
CA PHE A 20 -8.26 -6.96 3.84
C PHE A 20 -9.12 -8.05 4.50
N LEU A 21 -9.63 -9.00 3.72
CA LEU A 21 -10.43 -10.11 4.22
C LEU A 21 -9.62 -11.01 5.17
N SER A 22 -8.36 -11.31 4.83
CA SER A 22 -7.50 -12.13 5.70
C SER A 22 -7.30 -11.49 7.06
N ALA A 23 -7.10 -10.18 7.11
CA ALA A 23 -6.96 -9.45 8.37
C ALA A 23 -8.23 -9.49 9.23
N LEU A 24 -9.43 -9.56 8.62
CA LEU A 24 -10.69 -9.67 9.35
C LEU A 24 -10.93 -11.09 9.86
N ILE A 25 -10.59 -12.12 9.08
CA ILE A 25 -10.92 -13.51 9.39
C ILE A 25 -9.99 -14.10 10.45
N ASN A 26 -8.67 -13.98 10.25
CA ASN A 26 -7.70 -14.62 11.14
C ASN A 26 -6.33 -13.93 11.06
N ASP A 27 -5.80 -13.56 12.22
CA ASP A 27 -4.52 -12.87 12.36
C ASP A 27 -3.35 -13.70 11.82
N TYR A 28 -3.37 -15.03 11.99
CA TYR A 28 -2.32 -15.90 11.46
C TYR A 28 -2.31 -15.96 9.92
N ILE A 29 -3.51 -15.94 9.30
CA ILE A 29 -3.63 -15.92 7.85
C ILE A 29 -3.08 -14.59 7.32
N PHE A 30 -3.43 -13.49 7.95
CA PHE A 30 -2.90 -12.17 7.59
C PHE A 30 -1.37 -12.12 7.69
N LEU A 31 -0.79 -12.57 8.80
CA LEU A 31 0.66 -12.62 9.00
C LEU A 31 1.36 -13.48 7.95
N SER A 32 0.75 -14.62 7.59
CA SER A 32 1.29 -15.48 6.52
C SER A 32 1.32 -14.76 5.17
N ILE A 33 0.28 -14.03 4.83
CA ILE A 33 0.21 -13.23 3.61
C ILE A 33 1.25 -12.11 3.63
N LEU A 34 1.37 -11.40 4.76
CA LEU A 34 2.37 -10.34 4.93
C LEU A 34 3.80 -10.88 4.74
N PHE A 35 4.08 -12.05 5.27
CA PHE A 35 5.37 -12.72 5.08
C PHE A 35 5.62 -13.09 3.61
N ILE A 36 4.61 -13.61 2.91
CA ILE A 36 4.69 -13.90 1.48
C ILE A 36 4.98 -12.64 0.68
N VAL A 37 4.34 -11.51 1.00
CA VAL A 37 4.58 -10.21 0.33
C VAL A 37 6.04 -9.77 0.51
N VAL A 38 6.61 -9.94 1.70
CA VAL A 38 8.03 -9.62 1.94
C VAL A 38 8.95 -10.47 1.07
N ILE A 39 8.69 -11.78 0.97
CA ILE A 39 9.49 -12.70 0.12
C ILE A 39 9.37 -12.30 -1.35
N LEU A 40 8.16 -12.04 -1.84
CA LEU A 40 7.94 -11.64 -3.23
C LEU A 40 8.64 -10.31 -3.55
N SER A 41 8.58 -9.34 -2.64
CA SER A 41 9.27 -8.05 -2.77
C SER A 41 10.79 -8.23 -2.84
N TRP A 42 11.34 -9.15 -2.05
CA TRP A 42 12.76 -9.50 -2.11
C TRP A 42 13.16 -10.11 -3.47
N ILE A 43 12.36 -11.04 -3.97
CA ILE A 43 12.61 -11.68 -5.28
C ILE A 43 12.55 -10.65 -6.41
N GLU A 44 11.59 -9.75 -6.39
CA GLU A 44 11.47 -8.67 -7.37
C GLU A 44 12.67 -7.72 -7.30
N TRP A 45 13.10 -7.35 -6.10
CA TRP A 45 14.27 -6.50 -5.91
C TRP A 45 15.52 -7.10 -6.54
N ILE A 46 15.79 -8.37 -6.31
CA ILE A 46 16.95 -9.06 -6.91
C ILE A 46 16.89 -8.94 -8.43
N LYS A 47 15.73 -9.21 -9.05
CA LYS A 47 15.54 -9.08 -10.50
C LYS A 47 15.78 -7.67 -11.04
N ILE A 48 15.43 -6.64 -10.25
CA ILE A 48 15.66 -5.24 -10.62
C ILE A 48 17.13 -4.89 -10.54
N ILE A 49 17.79 -5.23 -9.43
CA ILE A 49 19.19 -4.88 -9.21
C ILE A 49 20.13 -5.60 -10.19
N GLU A 50 19.78 -6.80 -10.66
CA GLU A 50 20.53 -7.53 -11.67
C GLU A 50 20.51 -6.87 -13.05
N LYS A 51 19.41 -6.17 -13.39
CA LYS A 51 19.29 -5.42 -14.65
C LYS A 51 20.17 -4.17 -14.68
N ILE A 52 20.54 -3.66 -13.51
CA ILE A 52 21.36 -2.46 -13.38
C ILE A 52 22.83 -2.87 -13.32
N ARG A 53 23.67 -2.28 -14.19
CA ARG A 53 25.11 -2.57 -14.25
C ARG A 53 25.87 -1.87 -13.10
N PHE A 54 25.61 -2.27 -11.87
CA PHE A 54 26.39 -1.81 -10.73
C PHE A 54 27.69 -2.64 -10.58
N LYS A 55 28.74 -2.00 -10.03
CA LYS A 55 29.91 -2.74 -9.51
C LYS A 55 29.47 -3.67 -8.38
N LYS A 56 30.13 -4.83 -8.25
CA LYS A 56 29.77 -5.89 -7.28
C LYS A 56 29.55 -5.35 -5.85
N LEU A 57 30.43 -4.46 -5.39
CA LEU A 57 30.33 -3.86 -4.04
C LEU A 57 29.04 -3.05 -3.86
N TYR A 58 28.68 -2.18 -4.82
CA TYR A 58 27.46 -1.39 -4.74
C TYR A 58 26.21 -2.26 -4.74
N ARG A 59 26.21 -3.37 -5.51
CA ARG A 59 25.10 -4.32 -5.51
C ARG A 59 24.90 -4.97 -4.14
N ILE A 60 25.98 -5.36 -3.46
CA ILE A 60 25.92 -5.94 -2.11
C ILE A 60 25.35 -4.92 -1.12
N ILE A 61 25.84 -3.71 -1.15
CA ILE A 61 25.36 -2.62 -0.25
C ILE A 61 23.86 -2.39 -0.45
N HIS A 62 23.39 -2.26 -1.70
CA HIS A 62 21.98 -2.04 -1.98
C HIS A 62 21.10 -3.21 -1.54
N ASN A 63 21.57 -4.44 -1.70
CA ASN A 63 20.85 -5.63 -1.23
C ASN A 63 20.73 -5.63 0.31
N ILE A 64 21.79 -5.30 1.02
CA ILE A 64 21.77 -5.23 2.49
C ILE A 64 20.82 -4.12 2.95
N LEU A 65 20.89 -2.93 2.36
CA LEU A 65 19.99 -1.82 2.69
C LEU A 65 18.53 -2.16 2.44
N PHE A 66 18.23 -2.82 1.32
CA PHE A 66 16.86 -3.21 1.01
C PHE A 66 16.36 -4.32 1.94
N LEU A 67 17.21 -5.26 2.33
CA LEU A 67 16.86 -6.28 3.33
C LEU A 67 16.52 -5.65 4.68
N ILE A 68 17.34 -4.71 5.15
CA ILE A 68 17.07 -3.97 6.38
C ILE A 68 15.74 -3.22 6.27
N TYR A 69 15.49 -2.54 5.14
CA TYR A 69 14.23 -1.86 4.89
C TYR A 69 13.02 -2.80 4.95
N LEU A 70 13.10 -3.98 4.33
CA LEU A 70 12.02 -4.98 4.35
C LEU A 70 11.76 -5.50 5.78
N LEU A 71 12.82 -5.81 6.54
CA LEU A 71 12.69 -6.27 7.92
C LEU A 71 12.05 -5.20 8.80
N MET A 72 12.51 -3.96 8.70
CA MET A 72 11.91 -2.84 9.44
C MET A 72 10.45 -2.60 9.05
N SER A 73 10.13 -2.65 7.76
CA SER A 73 8.75 -2.53 7.27
C SER A 73 7.85 -3.65 7.81
N PHE A 74 8.34 -4.89 7.82
CA PHE A 74 7.62 -6.03 8.38
C PHE A 74 7.35 -5.83 9.88
N ILE A 75 8.37 -5.45 10.66
CA ILE A 75 8.26 -5.21 12.10
C ILE A 75 7.24 -4.10 12.39
N VAL A 76 7.30 -2.99 11.65
CA VAL A 76 6.35 -1.88 11.83
C VAL A 76 4.92 -2.32 11.51
N CYS A 77 4.69 -2.97 10.36
CA CYS A 77 3.36 -3.47 9.98
C CYS A 77 2.83 -4.47 11.02
N PHE A 78 3.68 -5.39 11.48
CA PHE A 78 3.32 -6.37 12.51
C PHE A 78 2.93 -5.69 13.82
N ASN A 79 3.74 -4.77 14.34
CA ASN A 79 3.44 -4.06 15.58
C ASN A 79 2.15 -3.26 15.49
N VAL A 80 1.97 -2.47 14.42
CA VAL A 80 0.74 -1.68 14.24
C VAL A 80 -0.48 -2.60 14.18
N PHE A 81 -0.38 -3.74 13.48
CA PHE A 81 -1.48 -4.71 13.39
C PHE A 81 -1.81 -5.36 14.74
N VAL A 82 -0.79 -5.71 15.54
CA VAL A 82 -0.98 -6.33 16.87
C VAL A 82 -1.52 -5.34 17.89
N ILE A 83 -1.05 -4.08 17.85
CA ILE A 83 -1.49 -3.03 18.78
C ILE A 83 -2.94 -2.67 18.48
N ASP A 84 -3.25 -2.35 17.23
CA ASP A 84 -4.62 -2.03 16.80
C ASP A 84 -4.87 -2.45 15.35
N LYS A 85 -5.56 -3.57 15.21
CA LYS A 85 -5.98 -4.15 13.93
C LYS A 85 -6.85 -3.20 13.10
N TYR A 86 -7.76 -2.48 13.74
CA TYR A 86 -8.67 -1.57 13.05
C TYR A 86 -7.95 -0.31 12.57
N PHE A 87 -7.01 0.19 13.38
CA PHE A 87 -6.14 1.28 12.97
C PHE A 87 -5.27 0.90 11.76
N PHE A 88 -4.69 -0.31 11.78
CA PHE A 88 -3.94 -0.84 10.63
C PHE A 88 -4.82 -0.92 9.37
N LEU A 89 -6.03 -1.46 9.48
CA LEU A 89 -6.98 -1.55 8.37
C LEU A 89 -7.38 -0.16 7.85
N THR A 90 -7.50 0.82 8.73
CA THR A 90 -7.77 2.21 8.36
C THR A 90 -6.66 2.79 7.50
N ILE A 91 -5.40 2.62 7.91
CA ILE A 91 -4.23 3.07 7.13
C ILE A 91 -4.22 2.39 5.75
N LEU A 92 -4.47 1.09 5.71
CA LEU A 92 -4.49 0.31 4.48
C LEU A 92 -5.56 0.81 3.51
N MET A 93 -6.76 1.10 4.01
CA MET A 93 -7.85 1.65 3.19
C MET A 93 -7.55 3.05 2.68
N ILE A 94 -6.97 3.92 3.50
CA ILE A 94 -6.56 5.26 3.06
C ILE A 94 -5.57 5.15 1.89
N CYS A 95 -4.56 4.30 1.98
CA CYS A 95 -3.58 4.08 0.91
C CYS A 95 -4.25 3.63 -0.38
N VAL A 96 -5.15 2.68 -0.28
CA VAL A 96 -5.89 2.12 -1.41
C VAL A 96 -6.79 3.16 -2.08
N PHE A 97 -7.62 3.84 -1.29
CA PHE A 97 -8.50 4.88 -1.82
C PHE A 97 -7.71 6.03 -2.44
N SER A 98 -6.54 6.36 -1.88
CA SER A 98 -5.61 7.32 -2.46
C SER A 98 -5.14 6.89 -3.86
N ASP A 99 -4.73 5.64 -4.04
CA ASP A 99 -4.26 5.12 -5.32
C ASP A 99 -5.39 5.05 -6.35
N VAL A 100 -6.56 4.55 -5.95
CA VAL A 100 -7.75 4.51 -6.79
C VAL A 100 -8.18 5.91 -7.21
N GLY A 101 -8.19 6.85 -6.27
CA GLY A 101 -8.52 8.25 -6.52
C GLY A 101 -7.59 8.90 -7.53
N GLY A 102 -6.30 8.73 -7.34
CA GLY A 102 -5.28 9.23 -8.26
C GLY A 102 -5.44 8.67 -9.68
N TYR A 103 -5.78 7.40 -9.80
CA TYR A 103 -6.00 6.76 -11.09
C TYR A 103 -7.30 7.24 -11.76
N VAL A 104 -8.42 7.21 -11.05
CA VAL A 104 -9.75 7.55 -11.56
C VAL A 104 -9.79 9.01 -12.01
N PHE A 105 -9.39 9.94 -11.15
CA PHE A 105 -9.43 11.37 -11.47
C PHE A 105 -8.49 11.74 -12.62
N ARG A 106 -7.31 11.13 -12.66
CA ARG A 106 -6.42 11.32 -13.81
C ARG A 106 -7.04 10.86 -15.12
N LYS A 107 -7.76 9.74 -15.09
CA LYS A 107 -8.36 9.16 -16.31
C LYS A 107 -9.61 9.92 -16.77
N THR A 108 -10.39 10.44 -15.82
CA THR A 108 -11.65 11.16 -16.12
C THR A 108 -11.41 12.62 -16.47
N PHE A 109 -10.63 13.32 -15.66
CA PHE A 109 -10.42 14.76 -15.80
C PHE A 109 -9.15 15.12 -16.56
N GLY A 110 -8.16 14.22 -16.64
CA GLY A 110 -6.86 14.51 -17.26
C GLY A 110 -6.17 15.72 -16.64
N GLY A 111 -5.66 16.61 -17.48
CA GLY A 111 -5.15 17.90 -17.04
C GLY A 111 -3.62 18.02 -17.05
N LYS A 112 -3.12 19.12 -16.48
CA LYS A 112 -1.68 19.44 -16.46
C LYS A 112 -0.88 18.41 -15.70
N LYS A 113 0.30 18.07 -16.22
CA LYS A 113 1.24 17.17 -15.54
C LYS A 113 1.75 17.82 -14.25
N LEU A 114 1.87 17.04 -13.19
CA LEU A 114 2.30 17.52 -11.89
C LEU A 114 3.79 17.89 -11.91
N THR A 115 4.62 17.05 -12.54
CA THR A 115 6.06 17.26 -12.63
C THR A 115 6.58 16.81 -14.00
N LYS A 116 7.74 17.39 -14.42
CA LYS A 116 8.46 16.95 -15.62
C LYS A 116 9.06 15.54 -15.47
N ILE A 117 9.43 15.16 -14.25
CA ILE A 117 10.09 13.88 -13.91
C ILE A 117 9.12 12.71 -14.02
N SER A 118 7.84 12.90 -13.66
CA SER A 118 6.82 11.86 -13.72
C SER A 118 5.68 12.26 -14.65
N PRO A 119 5.79 11.99 -15.96
CA PRO A 119 4.83 12.44 -16.97
C PRO A 119 3.44 11.83 -16.83
N ASN A 120 3.32 10.78 -16.01
CA ASN A 120 2.05 10.10 -15.76
C ASN A 120 1.27 10.66 -14.56
N LYS A 121 1.84 11.58 -13.77
CA LYS A 121 1.15 12.20 -12.64
C LYS A 121 0.53 13.53 -13.08
N THR A 122 -0.76 13.72 -12.76
CA THR A 122 -1.54 14.93 -13.07
C THR A 122 -2.00 15.63 -11.79
N ILE A 123 -2.26 16.92 -11.86
CA ILE A 123 -2.80 17.70 -10.74
C ILE A 123 -4.18 17.14 -10.33
N SER A 124 -5.05 16.84 -11.31
CA SER A 124 -6.34 16.21 -11.06
C SER A 124 -6.22 14.87 -10.33
N GLY A 125 -5.23 14.05 -10.69
CA GLY A 125 -4.95 12.80 -10.00
C GLY A 125 -4.58 13.00 -8.53
N SER A 126 -3.74 14.01 -8.22
CA SER A 126 -3.37 14.30 -6.82
C SER A 126 -4.57 14.79 -6.00
N ILE A 127 -5.42 15.63 -6.57
CA ILE A 127 -6.67 16.06 -5.92
C ILE A 127 -7.59 14.84 -5.69
N GLY A 128 -7.72 13.96 -6.69
CA GLY A 128 -8.51 12.74 -6.58
C GLY A 128 -7.99 11.78 -5.51
N SER A 129 -6.68 11.62 -5.39
CA SER A 129 -6.06 10.85 -4.32
C SER A 129 -6.45 11.38 -2.94
N PHE A 130 -6.37 12.69 -2.76
CA PHE A 130 -6.72 13.33 -1.49
C PHE A 130 -8.21 13.18 -1.15
N ILE A 131 -9.10 13.45 -2.09
CA ILE A 131 -10.56 13.36 -1.88
C ILE A 131 -10.96 11.91 -1.53
N LEU A 132 -10.51 10.94 -2.32
CA LEU A 132 -10.89 9.54 -2.08
C LEU A 132 -10.25 8.95 -0.83
N SER A 133 -9.04 9.34 -0.47
CA SER A 133 -8.45 8.91 0.81
C SER A 133 -9.25 9.41 2.01
N TYR A 134 -9.75 10.65 1.95
CA TYR A 134 -10.62 11.19 2.98
C TYR A 134 -11.97 10.46 3.08
N ILE A 135 -12.57 10.14 1.92
CA ILE A 135 -13.79 9.32 1.86
C ILE A 135 -13.53 7.93 2.45
N GLY A 136 -12.41 7.30 2.10
CA GLY A 136 -12.01 5.99 2.64
C GLY A 136 -11.86 6.01 4.17
N PHE A 137 -11.21 7.04 4.70
CA PHE A 137 -11.13 7.25 6.15
C PHE A 137 -12.51 7.38 6.79
N PHE A 138 -13.37 8.22 6.21
CA PHE A 138 -14.71 8.48 6.74
C PHE A 138 -15.61 7.25 6.73
N VAL A 139 -15.53 6.43 5.68
CA VAL A 139 -16.27 5.16 5.59
C VAL A 139 -15.88 4.22 6.72
N ILE A 140 -14.58 4.06 6.98
CA ILE A 140 -14.13 3.20 8.09
C ILE A 140 -14.52 3.80 9.43
N TYR A 141 -14.39 5.10 9.59
CA TYR A 141 -14.82 5.79 10.81
C TYR A 141 -16.30 5.56 11.12
N LEU A 142 -17.19 5.57 10.12
CA LEU A 142 -18.62 5.29 10.32
C LEU A 142 -18.90 3.82 10.71
N TYR A 143 -18.12 2.87 10.18
CA TYR A 143 -18.35 1.45 10.46
C TYR A 143 -17.62 0.94 11.71
N PHE A 144 -16.48 1.49 12.04
CA PHE A 144 -15.60 1.03 13.12
C PHE A 144 -15.25 2.12 14.13
N GLY A 145 -15.82 3.31 14.01
CA GLY A 145 -15.49 4.48 14.85
C GLY A 145 -15.73 4.22 16.33
N ASP A 146 -16.82 3.54 16.68
CA ASP A 146 -17.11 3.18 18.06
C ASP A 146 -16.05 2.27 18.67
N LEU A 147 -15.50 1.34 17.90
CA LEU A 147 -14.41 0.44 18.31
C LEU A 147 -13.06 1.18 18.43
N LEU A 148 -12.80 2.15 17.56
CA LEU A 148 -11.61 3.02 17.61
C LEU A 148 -11.64 3.97 18.80
N PHE A 149 -12.79 4.61 19.09
CA PHE A 149 -12.94 5.56 20.19
C PHE A 149 -12.96 4.90 21.57
N VAL A 150 -13.58 3.74 21.71
CA VAL A 150 -13.61 3.01 22.98
C VAL A 150 -12.20 2.59 23.42
N ARG A 151 -11.31 2.23 22.48
CA ARG A 151 -9.92 1.91 22.82
C ARG A 151 -9.09 3.12 23.20
N LEU A 152 -9.23 4.24 22.51
CA LEU A 152 -8.51 5.48 22.86
C LEU A 152 -8.89 6.03 24.23
N GLN A 153 -10.10 5.73 24.73
CA GLN A 153 -10.54 6.11 26.08
C GLN A 153 -10.08 5.15 27.18
N ILE A 154 -9.76 3.90 26.84
CA ILE A 154 -9.29 2.91 27.82
C ILE A 154 -7.78 3.04 28.08
N GLU A 155 -7.03 3.59 27.11
CA GLU A 155 -5.58 3.79 27.19
C GLU A 155 -5.16 5.19 27.68
N ALA A 156 -6.11 6.11 27.88
CA ALA A 156 -5.89 7.47 28.40
C ALA A 156 -6.23 7.53 29.89
#